data_a29523237c6bf37865d117b88132d123
#
_entry.id   a29523237c6bf37865d117b88132d123
#
_cell.length_a   1.000
_cell.length_b   1.000
_cell.length_c   1.000
_cell.angle_alpha   90.00
_cell.angle_beta   90.00
_cell.angle_gamma   90.00
#
_symmetry.space_group_name_H-M   'P 1'
#
loop_
_entity.id
_entity.type
_entity.pdbx_description
1 polymer ?
#
loop_
_entity_poly.entity_id
_entity_poly.type
_entity_poly.pdbx_seq_one_letter_code
_entity_poly.pdbx_strand_id
1 'polypeptide(L)'
;SVGNLFGNDGYGRDIFARIIYGGRVSIAIAILATISSCLFGSLLGAVAGYFGGKVDSIIMRSLDIFMSVPDILFTMAVVYALGASFTNLIIALTLAYFTNYVRLVRSEVLTLSEQDYVEAAKAGGSSGFRIILSHIIPNAIGVIIVNTTLNIAKIIIYESTLSFLGLGMP
;
A
#
# COMPACT_ATOMS: atom_id res chain seq x y z
N SER A 1 -34.58 -18.94 -13.72
CA SER A 1 -34.52 -20.33 -13.26
C SER A 1 -34.48 -20.33 -11.73
N VAL A 2 -35.18 -21.26 -11.12
CA VAL A 2 -35.46 -21.37 -9.67
C VAL A 2 -34.21 -21.73 -8.82
N GLY A 3 -33.02 -21.32 -9.20
CA GLY A 3 -31.81 -21.68 -8.47
C GLY A 3 -30.77 -20.57 -8.31
N ASN A 4 -30.86 -19.48 -9.07
CA ASN A 4 -29.86 -18.44 -9.06
C ASN A 4 -30.37 -17.18 -8.36
N LEU A 5 -29.76 -16.84 -7.19
CA LEU A 5 -30.25 -15.78 -6.29
C LEU A 5 -30.39 -14.41 -6.96
N PHE A 6 -29.52 -14.07 -7.92
CA PHE A 6 -29.56 -12.81 -8.68
C PHE A 6 -29.83 -13.02 -10.19
N GLY A 7 -30.34 -14.20 -10.57
CA GLY A 7 -30.58 -14.54 -11.97
C GLY A 7 -29.30 -14.83 -12.76
N ASN A 8 -29.44 -14.84 -14.09
CA ASN A 8 -28.37 -15.13 -15.03
C ASN A 8 -28.04 -13.91 -15.87
N ASP A 9 -26.77 -13.80 -16.29
CA ASP A 9 -26.32 -12.82 -17.27
C ASP A 9 -26.84 -13.17 -18.69
N GLY A 10 -26.57 -12.31 -19.67
CA GLY A 10 -26.97 -12.52 -21.08
C GLY A 10 -26.38 -13.79 -21.73
N TYR A 11 -25.45 -14.44 -21.07
CA TYR A 11 -24.80 -15.70 -21.49
C TYR A 11 -25.25 -16.91 -20.65
N GLY A 12 -26.28 -16.76 -19.81
CA GLY A 12 -26.79 -17.83 -18.95
C GLY A 12 -25.96 -18.16 -17.71
N ARG A 13 -24.95 -17.36 -17.37
CA ARG A 13 -24.07 -17.60 -16.22
C ARG A 13 -24.67 -16.98 -14.95
N ASP A 14 -24.53 -17.67 -13.81
CA ASP A 14 -25.02 -17.20 -12.51
C ASP A 14 -24.29 -15.92 -12.08
N ILE A 15 -25.02 -14.83 -11.90
CA ILE A 15 -24.49 -13.53 -11.49
C ILE A 15 -23.93 -13.59 -10.08
N PHE A 16 -24.58 -14.29 -9.14
CA PHE A 16 -24.12 -14.42 -7.77
C PHE A 16 -22.78 -15.13 -7.68
N ALA A 17 -22.65 -16.26 -8.39
CA ALA A 17 -21.39 -16.98 -8.46
C ALA A 17 -20.26 -16.11 -9.02
N ARG A 18 -20.51 -15.31 -10.04
CA ARG A 18 -19.53 -14.39 -10.62
C ARG A 18 -19.10 -13.27 -9.67
N ILE A 19 -20.04 -12.71 -8.90
CA ILE A 19 -19.73 -11.70 -7.87
C ILE A 19 -18.79 -12.30 -6.80
N ILE A 20 -19.11 -13.50 -6.32
CA ILE A 20 -18.28 -14.19 -5.30
C ILE A 20 -16.88 -14.51 -5.85
N TYR A 21 -16.77 -15.03 -7.05
CA TYR A 21 -15.49 -15.37 -7.67
C TYR A 21 -14.65 -14.13 -7.98
N GLY A 22 -15.25 -13.12 -8.60
CA GLY A 22 -14.54 -11.86 -8.87
C GLY A 22 -14.10 -11.14 -7.58
N GLY A 23 -14.98 -11.07 -6.58
CA GLY A 23 -14.69 -10.46 -5.30
C GLY A 23 -13.49 -11.11 -4.57
N ARG A 24 -13.32 -12.42 -4.66
CA ARG A 24 -12.15 -13.11 -4.09
C ARG A 24 -10.83 -12.62 -4.68
N VAL A 25 -10.81 -12.44 -5.99
CA VAL A 25 -9.60 -11.99 -6.70
C VAL A 25 -9.29 -10.54 -6.36
N SER A 26 -10.28 -9.65 -6.43
CA SER A 26 -10.12 -8.23 -6.09
C SER A 26 -9.67 -8.03 -4.64
N ILE A 27 -10.26 -8.77 -3.69
CA ILE A 27 -9.87 -8.73 -2.27
C ILE A 27 -8.43 -9.24 -2.09
N ALA A 28 -8.06 -10.33 -2.75
CA ALA A 28 -6.70 -10.86 -2.67
C ALA A 28 -5.66 -9.87 -3.21
N ILE A 29 -5.92 -9.23 -4.37
CA ILE A 29 -5.08 -8.19 -4.93
C ILE A 29 -4.95 -7.02 -3.95
N ALA A 30 -6.08 -6.53 -3.42
CA ALA A 30 -6.09 -5.40 -2.51
C ALA A 30 -5.31 -5.67 -1.23
N ILE A 31 -5.48 -6.83 -0.61
CA ILE A 31 -4.77 -7.23 0.61
C ILE A 31 -3.27 -7.33 0.33
N LEU A 32 -2.87 -8.06 -0.71
CA LEU A 32 -1.46 -8.26 -1.04
C LEU A 32 -0.76 -6.95 -1.43
N ALA A 33 -1.39 -6.12 -2.25
CA ALA A 33 -0.85 -4.81 -2.61
C ALA A 33 -0.73 -3.89 -1.39
N THR A 34 -1.75 -3.88 -0.51
CA THR A 34 -1.73 -3.06 0.71
C THR A 34 -0.63 -3.51 1.67
N ILE A 35 -0.50 -4.83 1.92
CA ILE A 35 0.55 -5.36 2.80
C ILE A 35 1.94 -5.03 2.25
N SER A 36 2.15 -5.23 0.95
CA SER A 36 3.41 -4.90 0.29
C SER A 36 3.73 -3.41 0.38
N SER A 37 2.75 -2.53 0.09
CA SER A 37 2.89 -1.07 0.21
C SER A 37 3.20 -0.65 1.64
N CYS A 38 2.50 -1.23 2.62
CA CYS A 38 2.71 -0.99 4.04
C CYS A 38 4.13 -1.39 4.47
N LEU A 39 4.58 -2.58 4.08
CA LEU A 39 5.90 -3.09 4.48
C LEU A 39 7.01 -2.22 3.91
N PHE A 40 7.06 -2.03 2.58
CA PHE A 40 8.11 -1.25 1.93
C PHE A 40 8.03 0.23 2.31
N GLY A 41 6.82 0.81 2.34
CA GLY A 41 6.62 2.20 2.67
C GLY A 41 6.96 2.51 4.13
N SER A 42 6.58 1.65 5.07
CA SER A 42 6.89 1.85 6.49
C SER A 42 8.39 1.75 6.76
N LEU A 43 9.10 0.81 6.12
CA LEU A 43 10.55 0.69 6.26
C LEU A 43 11.28 1.94 5.73
N LEU A 44 10.94 2.39 4.52
CA LEU A 44 11.55 3.58 3.94
C LEU A 44 11.19 4.85 4.72
N GLY A 45 9.93 4.98 5.16
CA GLY A 45 9.48 6.10 5.98
C GLY A 45 10.19 6.15 7.33
N ALA A 46 10.37 5.01 7.97
CA ALA A 46 11.08 4.91 9.23
C ALA A 46 12.56 5.28 9.09
N VAL A 47 13.22 4.82 8.03
CA VAL A 47 14.60 5.20 7.72
C VAL A 47 14.71 6.70 7.45
N ALA A 48 13.84 7.24 6.61
CA ALA A 48 13.82 8.67 6.29
C ALA A 48 13.62 9.54 7.54
N GLY A 49 12.60 9.22 8.35
CA GLY A 49 12.26 9.99 9.54
C GLY A 49 13.32 9.91 10.64
N TYR A 50 13.91 8.72 10.84
CA TYR A 50 14.89 8.53 11.94
C TYR A 50 16.27 9.10 11.62
N PHE A 51 16.81 8.85 10.43
CA PHE A 51 18.16 9.31 10.06
C PHE A 51 18.16 10.76 9.57
N GLY A 52 17.06 11.26 9.04
CA GLY A 52 16.94 12.66 8.66
C GLY A 52 17.91 13.13 7.58
N GLY A 53 18.14 14.44 7.54
CA GLY A 53 19.19 15.09 6.75
C GLY A 53 19.21 14.69 5.26
N LYS A 54 20.36 14.22 4.77
CA LYS A 54 20.55 13.81 3.37
C LYS A 54 19.75 12.57 3.01
N VAL A 55 19.62 11.61 3.94
CA VAL A 55 18.86 10.36 3.71
C VAL A 55 17.39 10.69 3.48
N ASP A 56 16.80 11.47 4.37
CA ASP A 56 15.43 11.97 4.24
C ASP A 56 15.24 12.73 2.93
N SER A 57 16.12 13.69 2.63
CA SER A 57 16.02 14.50 1.42
C SER A 57 16.08 13.68 0.13
N ILE A 58 16.92 12.65 0.06
CA ILE A 58 17.03 11.77 -1.11
C ILE A 58 15.76 10.95 -1.27
N ILE A 59 15.29 10.31 -0.19
CA ILE A 59 14.08 9.49 -0.21
C ILE A 59 12.88 10.34 -0.63
N MET A 60 12.67 11.49 0.02
CA MET A 60 11.52 12.35 -0.25
C MET A 60 11.53 12.92 -1.67
N ARG A 61 12.69 13.36 -2.19
CA ARG A 61 12.79 13.82 -3.59
C ARG A 61 12.50 12.71 -4.60
N SER A 62 12.96 11.49 -4.32
CA SER A 62 12.63 10.35 -5.17
C SER A 62 11.12 10.08 -5.18
N LEU A 63 10.46 10.17 -4.03
CA LEU A 63 9.00 10.02 -3.94
C LEU A 63 8.25 11.14 -4.67
N ASP A 64 8.74 12.38 -4.62
CA ASP A 64 8.12 13.50 -5.32
C ASP A 64 8.10 13.28 -6.84
N ILE A 65 9.10 12.61 -7.39
CA ILE A 65 9.11 12.20 -8.80
C ILE A 65 7.97 11.19 -9.07
N PHE A 66 7.81 10.16 -8.23
CA PHE A 66 6.71 9.21 -8.37
C PHE A 66 5.34 9.88 -8.26
N MET A 67 5.19 10.81 -7.33
CA MET A 67 3.93 11.51 -7.07
C MET A 67 3.63 12.66 -8.05
N SER A 68 4.54 12.98 -8.96
CA SER A 68 4.30 13.97 -10.02
C SER A 68 3.26 13.49 -11.05
N VAL A 69 3.04 12.17 -11.12
CA VAL A 69 2.04 11.54 -11.98
C VAL A 69 0.86 11.10 -11.11
N PRO A 70 -0.41 11.37 -11.52
CA PRO A 70 -1.58 10.84 -10.80
C PRO A 70 -1.52 9.32 -10.68
N ASP A 71 -1.82 8.80 -9.47
CA ASP A 71 -1.69 7.38 -9.13
C ASP A 71 -2.36 6.44 -10.14
N ILE A 72 -3.54 6.81 -10.64
CA ILE A 72 -4.26 6.00 -11.61
C ILE A 72 -3.52 5.92 -12.96
N LEU A 73 -2.99 7.04 -13.44
CA LEU A 73 -2.25 7.08 -14.70
C LEU A 73 -0.93 6.31 -14.59
N PHE A 74 -0.25 6.45 -13.45
CA PHE A 74 0.96 5.68 -13.16
C PHE A 74 0.67 4.17 -13.15
N THR A 75 -0.39 3.75 -12.42
CA THR A 75 -0.78 2.34 -12.35
C THR A 75 -1.16 1.79 -13.73
N MET A 76 -1.94 2.55 -14.51
CA MET A 76 -2.29 2.18 -15.89
C MET A 76 -1.04 1.99 -16.76
N ALA A 77 -0.09 2.92 -16.71
CA ALA A 77 1.15 2.84 -17.48
C ALA A 77 1.97 1.59 -17.11
N VAL A 78 2.08 1.29 -15.80
CA VAL A 78 2.81 0.11 -15.33
C VAL A 78 2.11 -1.18 -15.78
N VAL A 79 0.78 -1.28 -15.63
CA VAL A 79 0.01 -2.47 -16.05
C VAL A 79 0.07 -2.64 -17.56
N TYR A 80 -0.01 -1.55 -18.33
CA TYR A 80 0.10 -1.61 -19.78
C TYR A 80 1.48 -2.11 -20.24
N ALA A 81 2.55 -1.65 -19.60
CA ALA A 81 3.92 -2.03 -19.92
C ALA A 81 4.25 -3.49 -19.56
N LEU A 82 3.76 -3.96 -18.40
CA LEU A 82 4.03 -5.31 -17.90
C LEU A 82 3.02 -6.36 -18.36
N GLY A 83 1.87 -5.92 -18.89
CA GLY A 83 0.73 -6.77 -19.19
C GLY A 83 -0.18 -6.99 -17.99
N ALA A 84 -1.50 -7.20 -18.26
CA ALA A 84 -2.50 -7.47 -17.24
C ALA A 84 -2.33 -8.89 -16.67
N SER A 85 -1.90 -8.99 -15.42
CA SER A 85 -1.82 -10.24 -14.66
C SER A 85 -1.98 -9.97 -13.18
N PHE A 86 -2.32 -11.01 -12.41
CA PHE A 86 -2.46 -10.93 -10.95
C PHE A 86 -1.24 -10.28 -10.28
N THR A 87 -0.05 -10.77 -10.60
CA THR A 87 1.21 -10.27 -10.03
C THR A 87 1.51 -8.83 -10.46
N ASN A 88 1.32 -8.52 -11.75
CA ASN A 88 1.61 -7.19 -12.27
C ASN A 88 0.67 -6.12 -11.71
N LEU A 89 -0.60 -6.46 -11.48
CA LEU A 89 -1.55 -5.59 -10.79
C LEU A 89 -1.11 -5.30 -9.35
N ILE A 90 -0.68 -6.34 -8.61
CA ILE A 90 -0.15 -6.16 -7.25
C ILE A 90 1.08 -5.26 -7.25
N ILE A 91 2.02 -5.47 -8.17
CA ILE A 91 3.22 -4.63 -8.30
C ILE A 91 2.84 -3.18 -8.60
N ALA A 92 1.98 -2.95 -9.58
CA ALA A 92 1.56 -1.61 -9.99
C ALA A 92 0.88 -0.85 -8.84
N LEU A 93 -0.06 -1.51 -8.15
CA LEU A 93 -0.78 -0.94 -7.01
C LEU A 93 0.15 -0.74 -5.81
N THR A 94 1.09 -1.65 -5.56
CA THR A 94 2.12 -1.49 -4.53
C THR A 94 2.94 -0.23 -4.78
N LEU A 95 3.43 -0.05 -6.00
CA LEU A 95 4.23 1.12 -6.39
C LEU A 95 3.44 2.44 -6.34
N ALA A 96 2.14 2.41 -6.63
CA ALA A 96 1.29 3.59 -6.52
C ALA A 96 1.03 4.00 -5.06
N TYR A 97 0.89 3.02 -4.16
CA TYR A 97 0.42 3.29 -2.79
C TYR A 97 1.51 3.32 -1.72
N PHE A 98 2.74 2.78 -1.97
CA PHE A 98 3.80 2.75 -0.97
C PHE A 98 4.27 4.16 -0.55
N THR A 99 4.18 5.14 -1.45
CA THR A 99 4.56 6.53 -1.19
C THR A 99 3.76 7.16 -0.06
N ASN A 100 2.46 6.83 0.03
CA ASN A 100 1.58 7.28 1.11
C ASN A 100 2.05 6.76 2.48
N TYR A 101 2.48 5.48 2.54
CA TYR A 101 3.02 4.90 3.76
C TYR A 101 4.37 5.51 4.15
N VAL A 102 5.24 5.80 3.18
CA VAL A 102 6.52 6.47 3.46
C VAL A 102 6.28 7.80 4.16
N ARG A 103 5.40 8.64 3.62
CA ARG A 103 5.09 9.95 4.21
C ARG A 103 4.44 9.85 5.58
N LEU A 104 3.47 8.94 5.73
CA LEU A 104 2.77 8.71 6.98
C LEU A 104 3.75 8.28 8.07
N VAL A 105 4.51 7.21 7.82
CA VAL A 105 5.42 6.65 8.83
C VAL A 105 6.57 7.60 9.12
N ARG A 106 7.09 8.30 8.10
CA ARG A 106 8.09 9.35 8.32
C ARG A 106 7.60 10.43 9.31
N SER A 107 6.35 10.89 9.14
CA SER A 107 5.77 11.89 10.03
C SER A 107 5.66 11.36 11.47
N GLU A 108 5.18 10.13 11.64
CA GLU A 108 5.12 9.48 12.95
C GLU A 108 6.50 9.32 13.58
N VAL A 109 7.47 8.87 12.80
CA VAL A 109 8.84 8.65 13.28
C VAL A 109 9.50 9.94 13.76
N LEU A 110 9.27 11.05 13.06
CA LEU A 110 9.76 12.36 13.51
C LEU A 110 9.22 12.70 14.90
N THR A 111 7.91 12.54 15.11
CA THR A 111 7.27 12.79 16.41
C THR A 111 7.76 11.83 17.51
N LEU A 112 7.86 10.53 17.18
CA LEU A 112 8.29 9.52 18.15
C LEU A 112 9.79 9.59 18.48
N SER A 113 10.62 10.08 17.57
CA SER A 113 12.07 10.21 17.76
C SER A 113 12.46 11.26 18.80
N GLU A 114 11.53 12.18 19.13
CA GLU A 114 11.70 13.23 20.14
C GLU A 114 11.25 12.79 21.54
N GLN A 115 10.75 11.56 21.69
CA GLN A 115 10.25 11.05 22.97
C GLN A 115 11.39 10.60 23.90
N ASP A 116 11.24 10.80 25.20
CA ASP A 116 12.22 10.50 26.25
C ASP A 116 12.73 9.05 26.22
N TYR A 117 11.85 8.08 25.90
CA TYR A 117 12.25 6.67 25.84
C TYR A 117 13.18 6.36 24.66
N VAL A 118 13.08 7.14 23.55
CA VAL A 118 13.99 7.02 22.41
C VAL A 118 15.34 7.63 22.77
N GLU A 119 15.35 8.76 23.47
CA GLU A 119 16.56 9.40 23.94
C GLU A 119 17.28 8.51 24.95
N ALA A 120 16.57 7.91 25.90
CA ALA A 120 17.11 6.93 26.83
C ALA A 120 17.71 5.71 26.11
N ALA A 121 17.07 5.20 25.05
CA ALA A 121 17.58 4.10 24.26
C ALA A 121 18.88 4.47 23.50
N LYS A 122 18.98 5.72 22.99
CA LYS A 122 20.20 6.25 22.38
C LYS A 122 21.33 6.36 23.41
N ALA A 123 21.05 6.91 24.59
CA ALA A 123 22.00 7.02 25.70
C ALA A 123 22.48 5.66 26.19
N GLY A 124 21.61 4.63 26.14
CA GLY A 124 21.93 3.23 26.43
C GLY A 124 22.76 2.52 25.36
N GLY A 125 23.18 3.21 24.28
CA GLY A 125 24.01 2.65 23.22
C GLY A 125 23.29 1.77 22.22
N SER A 126 21.94 1.82 22.13
CA SER A 126 21.16 1.09 21.13
C SER A 126 21.46 1.62 19.73
N SER A 127 21.66 0.71 18.76
CA SER A 127 21.82 1.10 17.36
C SER A 127 20.53 1.70 16.79
N GLY A 128 20.64 2.61 15.82
CA GLY A 128 19.48 3.27 15.20
C GLY A 128 18.46 2.29 14.62
N PHE A 129 18.92 1.21 13.98
CA PHE A 129 18.02 0.15 13.47
C PHE A 129 17.26 -0.56 14.60
N ARG A 130 17.90 -0.82 15.72
CA ARG A 130 17.25 -1.42 16.89
C ARG A 130 16.20 -0.47 17.47
N ILE A 131 16.49 0.82 17.54
CA ILE A 131 15.54 1.83 18.01
C ILE A 131 14.31 1.87 17.09
N ILE A 132 14.51 1.88 15.78
CA ILE A 132 13.41 1.86 14.80
C ILE A 132 12.52 0.63 15.03
N LEU A 133 13.09 -0.57 15.03
CA LEU A 133 12.33 -1.81 15.08
C LEU A 133 11.69 -2.11 16.45
N SER A 134 12.39 -1.75 17.54
CA SER A 134 11.97 -2.14 18.90
C SER A 134 11.20 -1.06 19.64
N HIS A 135 11.36 0.20 19.24
CA HIS A 135 10.74 1.33 19.96
C HIS A 135 9.82 2.18 19.07
N ILE A 136 10.21 2.48 17.83
CA ILE A 136 9.45 3.40 16.98
C ILE A 136 8.32 2.68 16.26
N ILE A 137 8.62 1.63 15.48
CA ILE A 137 7.61 0.91 14.70
C ILE A 137 6.47 0.35 15.58
N PRO A 138 6.73 -0.29 16.75
CA PRO A 138 5.66 -0.76 17.62
C PRO A 138 4.74 0.36 18.13
N ASN A 139 5.27 1.56 18.36
CA ASN A 139 4.46 2.71 18.80
C ASN A 139 3.70 3.37 17.64
N ALA A 140 4.19 3.27 16.39
CA ALA A 140 3.51 3.74 15.20
C ALA A 140 2.46 2.76 14.67
N ILE A 141 2.37 1.52 15.20
CA ILE A 141 1.55 0.44 14.64
C ILE A 141 0.07 0.82 14.56
N GLY A 142 -0.45 1.57 15.52
CA GLY A 142 -1.85 2.00 15.54
C GLY A 142 -2.22 2.83 14.32
N VAL A 143 -1.41 3.82 13.99
CA VAL A 143 -1.61 4.69 12.81
C VAL A 143 -1.43 3.91 11.52
N ILE A 144 -0.44 3.00 11.48
CA ILE A 144 -0.20 2.12 10.33
C ILE A 144 -1.41 1.22 10.06
N ILE A 145 -2.00 0.58 11.08
CA ILE A 145 -3.17 -0.29 10.95
C ILE A 145 -4.38 0.48 10.44
N VAL A 146 -4.67 1.64 11.00
CA VAL A 146 -5.80 2.48 10.55
C VAL A 146 -5.64 2.86 9.08
N ASN A 147 -4.46 3.34 8.68
CA ASN A 147 -4.19 3.69 7.30
C ASN A 147 -4.25 2.47 6.36
N THR A 148 -3.77 1.31 6.82
CA THR A 148 -3.83 0.06 6.07
C THR A 148 -5.28 -0.35 5.78
N THR A 149 -6.15 -0.27 6.77
CA THR A 149 -7.58 -0.58 6.62
C THR A 149 -8.25 0.33 5.60
N LEU A 150 -7.98 1.64 5.65
CA LEU A 150 -8.51 2.61 4.69
C LEU A 150 -7.97 2.38 3.27
N ASN A 151 -6.71 1.99 3.14
CA ASN A 151 -6.10 1.75 1.84
C ASN A 151 -6.61 0.47 1.16
N ILE A 152 -7.01 -0.57 1.89
CA ILE A 152 -7.66 -1.75 1.31
C ILE A 152 -8.90 -1.33 0.51
N ALA A 153 -9.77 -0.51 1.10
CA ALA A 153 -10.97 -0.04 0.41
C ALA A 153 -10.65 0.78 -0.85
N LYS A 154 -9.65 1.68 -0.77
CA LYS A 154 -9.20 2.47 -1.91
C LYS A 154 -8.65 1.59 -3.04
N ILE A 155 -7.81 0.62 -2.70
CA ILE A 155 -7.18 -0.27 -3.69
C ILE A 155 -8.24 -1.15 -4.39
N ILE A 156 -9.29 -1.59 -3.69
CA ILE A 156 -10.42 -2.31 -4.31
C ILE A 156 -11.10 -1.42 -5.37
N ILE A 157 -11.34 -0.15 -5.05
CA ILE A 157 -11.94 0.79 -6.00
C ILE A 157 -11.03 1.00 -7.21
N TYR A 158 -9.72 1.16 -6.99
CA TYR A 158 -8.75 1.33 -8.07
C TYR A 158 -8.64 0.09 -8.95
N GLU A 159 -8.57 -1.09 -8.37
CA GLU A 159 -8.55 -2.36 -9.10
C GLU A 159 -9.81 -2.52 -9.96
N SER A 160 -10.97 -2.25 -9.38
CA SER A 160 -12.24 -2.29 -10.11
C SER A 160 -12.28 -1.28 -11.28
N THR A 161 -11.71 -0.08 -11.08
CA THR A 161 -11.58 0.93 -12.14
C THR A 161 -10.66 0.46 -13.26
N LEU A 162 -9.51 -0.14 -12.92
CA LEU A 162 -8.59 -0.72 -13.92
C LEU A 162 -9.25 -1.87 -14.68
N SER A 163 -9.99 -2.73 -13.99
CA SER A 163 -10.75 -3.82 -14.60
C SER A 163 -11.82 -3.30 -15.57
N PHE A 164 -12.52 -2.23 -15.20
CA PHE A 164 -13.51 -1.57 -16.07
C PHE A 164 -12.86 -0.97 -17.32
N LEU A 165 -11.65 -0.44 -17.21
CA LEU A 165 -10.87 0.10 -18.33
C LEU A 165 -10.19 -0.98 -19.19
N GLY A 166 -10.44 -2.27 -18.92
CA GLY A 166 -9.86 -3.38 -19.67
C GLY A 166 -8.42 -3.74 -19.29
N LEU A 167 -7.89 -3.17 -18.21
CA LEU A 167 -6.57 -3.45 -17.66
C LEU A 167 -6.61 -4.40 -16.45
N GLY A 168 -7.78 -4.91 -16.11
CA GLY A 168 -7.96 -5.92 -15.07
C GLY A 168 -7.49 -7.30 -15.48
N MET A 169 -7.70 -8.27 -14.58
CA MET A 169 -7.45 -9.68 -14.89
C MET A 169 -8.43 -10.18 -15.96
N PRO A 170 -7.94 -10.95 -16.95
CA PRO A 170 -8.79 -11.60 -17.94
C PRO A 170 -9.67 -12.69 -17.35
#